data_840e20f7bb110b188e0437856ed7ff12
#
_entry.id   840e20f7bb110b188e0437856ed7ff12
#
_cell.length_a   1.000
_cell.length_b   1.000
_cell.length_c   1.000
_cell.angle_alpha   90.00
_cell.angle_beta   90.00
_cell.angle_gamma   90.00
#
_symmetry.space_group_name_H-M   'P 1'
#
loop_
_entity.id
_entity.type
_entity.pdbx_description
1 polymer ?
#
loop_
_entity_poly.entity_id
_entity_poly.type
_entity_poly.pdbx_seq_one_letter_code
_entity_poly.pdbx_strand_id
1 'polypeptide(L)'
;MTVDAPVKVLVASRNVKKLRELERVLAAAGVDGIRLLTLRDVADYPETPETGATFEDNALIKARDGVRHTGLPTVADDSGITVDALNGMPGVLSARWSGGKSSPVLSAHDDVDAANNALLLAQTSDVPDGRRGAGFVSACALVLPESAAAKLGVDAETTVRGTWRGTLLRQPRGENGFGYDPLFEPEETPGRSSAELAAEEKDALSHRGRALQQLVPLLRELAASRVTVGD
;
A
#
# COMPACT_ATOMS: atom_id res chain seq x y z
N MET A 1 -34.00 17.61 4.11
CA MET A 1 -33.25 16.34 4.11
C MET A 1 -31.96 16.62 4.80
N THR A 2 -31.78 16.14 6.01
CA THR A 2 -30.48 16.22 6.71
C THR A 2 -29.52 15.29 5.96
N VAL A 3 -28.53 15.87 5.31
CA VAL A 3 -27.41 15.09 4.75
C VAL A 3 -26.62 14.59 5.96
N ASP A 4 -26.78 13.31 6.26
CA ASP A 4 -26.05 12.69 7.37
C ASP A 4 -24.53 12.82 7.15
N ALA A 5 -23.79 13.04 8.23
CA ALA A 5 -22.34 13.20 8.17
C ALA A 5 -21.67 11.93 7.66
N PRO A 6 -20.67 12.02 6.77
CA PRO A 6 -19.97 10.86 6.26
C PRO A 6 -19.18 10.16 7.38
N VAL A 7 -19.08 8.84 7.27
CA VAL A 7 -18.24 8.04 8.19
C VAL A 7 -16.76 8.38 7.95
N LYS A 8 -16.09 8.77 9.03
CA LYS A 8 -14.65 9.07 8.99
C LYS A 8 -13.86 7.77 9.01
N VAL A 9 -12.93 7.62 8.06
CA VAL A 9 -11.99 6.49 7.99
C VAL A 9 -10.58 7.04 7.92
N LEU A 10 -9.73 6.66 8.85
CA LEU A 10 -8.32 7.04 8.85
C LEU A 10 -7.55 6.19 7.84
N VAL A 11 -6.74 6.82 7.00
CA VAL A 11 -5.72 6.16 6.19
C VAL A 11 -4.38 6.34 6.91
N ALA A 12 -3.92 5.30 7.59
CA ALA A 12 -2.69 5.31 8.39
C ALA A 12 -1.45 5.20 7.48
N SER A 13 -1.26 6.23 6.65
CA SER A 13 -0.11 6.35 5.75
C SER A 13 0.35 7.80 5.65
N ARG A 14 1.68 8.01 5.63
CA ARG A 14 2.29 9.32 5.33
C ARG A 14 2.43 9.56 3.83
N ASN A 15 2.20 8.53 3.01
CA ASN A 15 2.29 8.62 1.56
C ASN A 15 0.96 9.09 0.96
N VAL A 16 0.91 10.34 0.53
CA VAL A 16 -0.29 10.95 -0.09
C VAL A 16 -0.73 10.22 -1.36
N LYS A 17 0.19 9.57 -2.08
CA LYS A 17 -0.15 8.81 -3.29
C LYS A 17 -1.07 7.62 -2.94
N LYS A 18 -0.82 6.93 -1.81
CA LYS A 18 -1.65 5.82 -1.32
C LYS A 18 -3.09 6.27 -0.96
N LEU A 19 -3.22 7.45 -0.36
CA LEU A 19 -4.54 8.03 -0.10
C LEU A 19 -5.32 8.25 -1.40
N ARG A 20 -4.68 8.90 -2.39
CA ARG A 20 -5.31 9.19 -3.69
C ARG A 20 -5.72 7.92 -4.45
N GLU A 21 -4.94 6.85 -4.34
CA GLU A 21 -5.29 5.54 -4.91
C GLU A 21 -6.57 4.99 -4.27
N LEU A 22 -6.70 5.05 -2.93
CA LEU A 22 -7.93 4.62 -2.25
C LEU A 22 -9.13 5.52 -2.63
N GLU A 23 -8.95 6.83 -2.71
CA GLU A 23 -10.00 7.76 -3.16
C GLU A 23 -10.51 7.38 -4.55
N ARG A 24 -9.60 7.10 -5.50
CA ARG A 24 -10.00 6.69 -6.87
C ARG A 24 -10.72 5.34 -6.88
N VAL A 25 -10.26 4.36 -6.09
CA VAL A 25 -10.91 3.06 -5.98
C VAL A 25 -12.32 3.19 -5.42
N LEU A 26 -12.53 3.98 -4.37
CA LEU A 26 -13.85 4.23 -3.80
C LEU A 26 -14.78 4.97 -4.79
N ALA A 27 -14.26 5.98 -5.45
CA ALA A 27 -15.02 6.73 -6.47
C ALA A 27 -15.43 5.82 -7.65
N ALA A 28 -14.50 5.02 -8.17
CA ALA A 28 -14.78 4.06 -9.25
C ALA A 28 -15.81 2.99 -8.84
N ALA A 29 -15.84 2.60 -7.56
CA ALA A 29 -16.79 1.66 -7.00
C ALA A 29 -18.13 2.30 -6.61
N GLY A 30 -18.29 3.63 -6.75
CA GLY A 30 -19.50 4.34 -6.33
C GLY A 30 -19.76 4.24 -4.83
N VAL A 31 -18.72 4.27 -4.01
CA VAL A 31 -18.84 4.25 -2.54
C VAL A 31 -18.88 5.68 -2.03
N ASP A 32 -20.11 6.15 -1.73
CA ASP A 32 -20.37 7.44 -1.11
C ASP A 32 -20.52 7.30 0.41
N GLY A 33 -20.45 8.41 1.14
CA GLY A 33 -20.68 8.44 2.59
C GLY A 33 -19.43 8.10 3.44
N ILE A 34 -18.25 8.00 2.83
CA ILE A 34 -16.96 7.90 3.53
C ILE A 34 -16.20 9.22 3.36
N ARG A 35 -15.62 9.69 4.46
CA ARG A 35 -14.61 10.75 4.48
C ARG A 35 -13.27 10.15 4.90
N LEU A 36 -12.34 10.09 3.99
CA LEU A 36 -10.98 9.68 4.28
C LEU A 36 -10.25 10.79 5.03
N LEU A 37 -9.56 10.42 6.09
CA LEU A 37 -8.67 11.27 6.89
C LEU A 37 -7.25 10.78 6.75
N THR A 38 -6.31 11.71 6.80
CA THR A 38 -4.87 11.41 6.83
C THR A 38 -4.36 11.49 8.27
N LEU A 39 -3.11 11.07 8.49
CA LEU A 39 -2.42 11.28 9.78
C LEU A 39 -2.25 12.76 10.16
N ARG A 40 -2.45 13.70 9.20
CA ARG A 40 -2.41 15.14 9.47
C ARG A 40 -3.73 15.70 9.97
N ASP A 41 -4.81 14.96 9.78
CA ASP A 41 -6.18 15.36 10.16
C ASP A 41 -6.56 14.88 11.57
N VAL A 42 -5.68 14.16 12.23
CA VAL A 42 -5.86 13.61 13.58
C VAL A 42 -4.74 14.11 14.52
N ALA A 43 -4.93 13.93 15.83
CA ALA A 43 -3.87 14.26 16.79
C ALA A 43 -2.61 13.41 16.52
N ASP A 44 -1.45 14.02 16.64
CA ASP A 44 -0.18 13.32 16.48
C ASP A 44 -0.03 12.17 17.48
N TYR A 45 0.41 11.02 16.97
CA TYR A 45 0.79 9.87 17.79
C TYR A 45 2.12 9.26 17.28
N PRO A 46 2.86 8.57 18.16
CA PRO A 46 4.13 7.95 17.80
C PRO A 46 3.96 6.97 16.65
N GLU A 47 4.90 6.97 15.71
CA GLU A 47 4.91 5.98 14.63
C GLU A 47 5.28 4.60 15.18
N THR A 48 4.43 3.61 14.91
CA THR A 48 4.69 2.24 15.33
C THR A 48 5.71 1.60 14.39
N PRO A 49 6.80 1.02 14.91
CA PRO A 49 7.77 0.31 14.09
C PRO A 49 7.15 -0.87 13.34
N GLU A 50 7.48 -0.99 12.07
CA GLU A 50 7.09 -2.12 11.22
C GLU A 50 7.99 -3.33 11.53
N THR A 51 7.60 -4.13 12.52
CA THR A 51 8.35 -5.30 13.02
C THR A 51 7.78 -6.64 12.56
N GLY A 52 6.73 -6.60 11.74
CA GLY A 52 6.07 -7.79 11.21
C GLY A 52 6.96 -8.58 10.24
N ALA A 53 6.77 -9.88 10.23
CA ALA A 53 7.46 -10.79 9.31
C ALA A 53 6.83 -10.79 7.91
N THR A 54 5.57 -10.39 7.80
CA THR A 54 4.79 -10.34 6.56
C THR A 54 4.25 -8.94 6.30
N PHE A 55 3.83 -8.69 5.07
CA PHE A 55 3.14 -7.45 4.71
C PHE A 55 1.83 -7.28 5.48
N GLU A 56 1.12 -8.39 5.70
CA GLU A 56 -0.13 -8.42 6.47
C GLU A 56 0.10 -7.98 7.92
N ASP A 57 1.16 -8.50 8.57
CA ASP A 57 1.51 -8.12 9.94
C ASP A 57 1.77 -6.62 10.05
N ASN A 58 2.56 -6.07 9.12
CA ASN A 58 2.88 -4.64 9.13
C ASN A 58 1.66 -3.76 8.83
N ALA A 59 0.78 -4.18 7.93
CA ALA A 59 -0.47 -3.47 7.67
C ALA A 59 -1.37 -3.46 8.90
N LEU A 60 -1.52 -4.62 9.58
CA LEU A 60 -2.29 -4.72 10.83
C LEU A 60 -1.70 -3.88 11.96
N ILE A 61 -0.37 -3.91 12.16
CA ILE A 61 0.29 -3.07 13.17
C ILE A 61 -0.11 -1.61 12.99
N LYS A 62 0.00 -1.09 11.77
CA LYS A 62 -0.36 0.31 11.47
C LYS A 62 -1.85 0.60 11.65
N ALA A 63 -2.72 -0.30 11.20
CA ALA A 63 -4.17 -0.09 11.30
C ALA A 63 -4.67 -0.17 12.75
N ARG A 64 -4.19 -1.14 13.54
CA ARG A 64 -4.47 -1.25 14.99
C ARG A 64 -4.04 -0.01 15.75
N ASP A 65 -2.88 0.52 15.41
CA ASP A 65 -2.33 1.71 16.05
C ASP A 65 -3.20 2.95 15.74
N GLY A 66 -3.64 3.09 14.49
CA GLY A 66 -4.59 4.11 14.10
C GLY A 66 -5.90 4.05 14.89
N VAL A 67 -6.52 2.87 15.01
CA VAL A 67 -7.74 2.68 15.82
C VAL A 67 -7.49 3.01 17.28
N ARG A 68 -6.38 2.51 17.86
CA ARG A 68 -6.05 2.74 19.27
C ARG A 68 -5.93 4.21 19.63
N HIS A 69 -5.32 5.01 18.75
CA HIS A 69 -5.05 6.43 19.02
C HIS A 69 -6.19 7.36 18.62
N THR A 70 -7.04 6.95 17.67
CA THR A 70 -8.07 7.85 17.12
C THR A 70 -9.51 7.38 17.39
N GLY A 71 -9.70 6.11 17.72
CA GLY A 71 -11.02 5.49 17.79
C GLY A 71 -11.72 5.35 16.42
N LEU A 72 -11.07 5.69 15.32
CA LEU A 72 -11.66 5.64 13.97
C LEU A 72 -11.41 4.31 13.28
N PRO A 73 -12.34 3.83 12.46
CA PRO A 73 -12.02 2.81 11.46
C PRO A 73 -10.77 3.20 10.69
N THR A 74 -9.80 2.29 10.59
CA THR A 74 -8.50 2.62 10.02
C THR A 74 -8.12 1.64 8.92
N VAL A 75 -7.76 2.18 7.74
CA VAL A 75 -7.14 1.45 6.65
C VAL A 75 -5.63 1.72 6.68
N ALA A 76 -4.84 0.68 6.59
CA ALA A 76 -3.40 0.78 6.37
C ALA A 76 -2.96 -0.23 5.32
N ASP A 77 -1.84 0.04 4.65
CA ASP A 77 -1.22 -0.92 3.75
C ASP A 77 0.27 -1.07 4.05
N ASP A 78 0.78 -2.26 3.76
CA ASP A 78 2.20 -2.49 3.57
C ASP A 78 2.44 -3.12 2.21
N SER A 79 3.50 -2.70 1.52
CA SER A 79 3.73 -3.11 0.14
C SER A 79 5.21 -3.07 -0.22
N GLY A 80 5.58 -3.92 -1.17
CA GLY A 80 6.93 -3.97 -1.66
C GLY A 80 7.07 -4.83 -2.90
N ILE A 81 8.30 -4.88 -3.42
CA ILE A 81 8.67 -5.76 -4.51
C ILE A 81 9.25 -7.08 -3.96
N THR A 82 8.90 -8.17 -4.61
CA THR A 82 9.49 -9.49 -4.38
C THR A 82 10.19 -9.94 -5.67
N VAL A 83 11.40 -10.47 -5.56
CA VAL A 83 12.19 -10.96 -6.69
C VAL A 83 12.48 -12.43 -6.50
N ASP A 84 12.10 -13.25 -7.48
CA ASP A 84 12.18 -14.72 -7.37
C ASP A 84 13.62 -15.20 -7.18
N ALA A 85 14.58 -14.60 -7.88
CA ALA A 85 16.00 -14.92 -7.75
C ALA A 85 16.59 -14.57 -6.37
N LEU A 86 15.91 -13.72 -5.60
CA LEU A 86 16.28 -13.34 -4.24
C LEU A 86 15.37 -13.98 -3.17
N ASN A 87 14.73 -15.10 -3.49
CA ASN A 87 13.79 -15.81 -2.60
C ASN A 87 12.71 -14.90 -2.00
N GLY A 88 12.17 -13.96 -2.81
CA GLY A 88 11.14 -13.03 -2.39
C GLY A 88 11.64 -11.75 -1.72
N MET A 89 12.96 -11.58 -1.54
CA MET A 89 13.51 -10.29 -1.09
C MET A 89 13.47 -9.28 -2.25
N PRO A 90 13.42 -7.96 -1.97
CA PRO A 90 13.42 -7.26 -0.68
C PRO A 90 12.21 -7.51 0.23
N GLY A 91 11.01 -7.86 -0.32
CA GLY A 91 9.83 -8.14 0.48
C GLY A 91 9.47 -6.98 1.42
N VAL A 92 9.23 -7.26 2.69
CA VAL A 92 8.90 -6.24 3.72
C VAL A 92 10.03 -5.23 3.98
N LEU A 93 11.23 -5.47 3.45
CA LEU A 93 12.34 -4.53 3.54
C LEU A 93 12.41 -3.56 2.36
N SER A 94 11.45 -3.60 1.41
CA SER A 94 11.49 -2.83 0.17
C SER A 94 11.78 -1.33 0.38
N ALA A 95 11.12 -0.69 1.32
CA ALA A 95 11.27 0.74 1.57
C ALA A 95 12.66 1.12 2.17
N ARG A 96 13.39 0.16 2.70
CA ARG A 96 14.68 0.35 3.38
C ARG A 96 15.76 -0.62 2.89
N TRP A 97 15.66 -1.09 1.67
CA TRP A 97 16.53 -2.11 1.09
C TRP A 97 18.00 -1.68 1.04
N SER A 98 18.25 -0.41 0.72
CA SER A 98 19.60 0.18 0.76
C SER A 98 20.12 0.51 2.17
N GLY A 99 19.33 0.21 3.20
CA GLY A 99 19.63 0.49 4.59
C GLY A 99 19.00 1.79 5.10
N GLY A 100 19.28 2.16 6.36
CA GLY A 100 18.81 3.39 6.97
C GLY A 100 19.53 4.63 6.44
N LYS A 101 19.11 5.82 6.91
CA LYS A 101 19.65 7.14 6.50
C LYS A 101 21.18 7.29 6.62
N SER A 102 21.81 6.49 7.46
CA SER A 102 23.27 6.47 7.63
C SER A 102 23.98 5.44 6.73
N SER A 103 23.24 4.78 5.83
CA SER A 103 23.82 3.79 4.92
C SER A 103 24.78 4.45 3.93
N PRO A 104 25.98 3.89 3.73
CA PRO A 104 26.90 4.36 2.68
C PRO A 104 26.29 4.24 1.27
N VAL A 105 25.39 3.26 1.06
CA VAL A 105 24.68 3.09 -0.23
C VAL A 105 23.77 4.26 -0.49
N LEU A 106 23.02 4.71 0.54
CA LEU A 106 22.13 5.87 0.41
C LEU A 106 22.91 7.16 0.16
N SER A 107 24.06 7.35 0.81
CA SER A 107 24.87 8.56 0.65
C SER A 107 25.46 8.73 -0.75
N ALA A 108 25.46 7.68 -1.56
CA ALA A 108 25.94 7.71 -2.95
C ALA A 108 24.82 8.03 -3.97
N HIS A 109 23.59 8.23 -3.52
CA HIS A 109 22.44 8.48 -4.39
C HIS A 109 21.64 9.69 -3.91
N ASP A 110 20.87 10.29 -4.83
CA ASP A 110 20.08 11.51 -4.58
C ASP A 110 18.92 11.27 -3.61
N ASP A 111 18.34 10.05 -3.66
CA ASP A 111 17.22 9.67 -2.80
C ASP A 111 17.22 8.17 -2.46
N VAL A 112 16.30 7.79 -1.55
CA VAL A 112 16.15 6.42 -1.06
C VAL A 112 15.68 5.46 -2.16
N ASP A 113 14.79 5.89 -3.06
CA ASP A 113 14.27 5.07 -4.14
C ASP A 113 15.39 4.75 -5.14
N ALA A 114 16.21 5.75 -5.50
CA ALA A 114 17.37 5.55 -6.35
C ALA A 114 18.39 4.58 -5.74
N ALA A 115 18.68 4.73 -4.44
CA ALA A 115 19.58 3.83 -3.72
C ALA A 115 19.06 2.39 -3.65
N ASN A 116 17.76 2.21 -3.37
CA ASN A 116 17.11 0.91 -3.34
C ASN A 116 17.15 0.22 -4.72
N ASN A 117 16.85 0.96 -5.77
CA ASN A 117 16.89 0.50 -7.15
C ASN A 117 18.30 0.09 -7.58
N ALA A 118 19.31 0.92 -7.28
CA ALA A 118 20.70 0.63 -7.60
C ALA A 118 21.20 -0.65 -6.91
N LEU A 119 20.88 -0.82 -5.62
CA LEU A 119 21.25 -2.04 -4.90
C LEU A 119 20.57 -3.28 -5.47
N LEU A 120 19.27 -3.20 -5.78
CA LEU A 120 18.52 -4.31 -6.35
C LEU A 120 19.09 -4.73 -7.71
N LEU A 121 19.43 -3.77 -8.56
CA LEU A 121 20.07 -4.03 -9.86
C LEU A 121 21.46 -4.67 -9.70
N ALA A 122 22.27 -4.18 -8.76
CA ALA A 122 23.61 -4.73 -8.48
C ALA A 122 23.53 -6.19 -8.03
N GLN A 123 22.59 -6.51 -7.13
CA GLN A 123 22.41 -7.88 -6.61
C GLN A 123 21.86 -8.86 -7.66
N THR A 124 21.21 -8.36 -8.70
CA THR A 124 20.61 -9.18 -9.76
C THR A 124 21.34 -9.06 -11.11
N SER A 125 22.53 -8.49 -11.13
CA SER A 125 23.29 -8.18 -12.34
C SER A 125 23.62 -9.41 -13.19
N ASP A 126 23.94 -10.53 -12.54
CA ASP A 126 24.30 -11.83 -13.15
C ASP A 126 23.10 -12.77 -13.32
N VAL A 127 21.90 -12.37 -12.89
CA VAL A 127 20.68 -13.18 -13.04
C VAL A 127 20.26 -13.18 -14.53
N PRO A 128 20.15 -14.35 -15.19
CA PRO A 128 19.70 -14.43 -16.58
C PRO A 128 18.27 -13.94 -16.76
N ASP A 129 17.94 -13.41 -17.96
CA ASP A 129 16.62 -12.80 -18.24
C ASP A 129 15.45 -13.75 -17.93
N GLY A 130 15.55 -15.03 -18.28
CA GLY A 130 14.50 -16.02 -17.98
C GLY A 130 14.30 -16.33 -16.48
N ARG A 131 15.09 -15.76 -15.58
CA ARG A 131 15.03 -15.94 -14.13
C ARG A 131 14.83 -14.63 -13.36
N ARG A 132 14.47 -13.55 -14.05
CA ARG A 132 14.24 -12.23 -13.45
C ARG A 132 12.78 -11.99 -13.06
N GLY A 133 12.02 -13.06 -12.79
CA GLY A 133 10.65 -12.96 -12.30
C GLY A 133 10.58 -12.11 -11.04
N ALA A 134 9.59 -11.22 -11.00
CA ALA A 134 9.35 -10.33 -9.88
C ALA A 134 7.85 -10.13 -9.66
N GLY A 135 7.48 -9.55 -8.54
CA GLY A 135 6.10 -9.17 -8.29
C GLY A 135 6.00 -8.05 -7.27
N PHE A 136 5.11 -7.13 -7.49
CA PHE A 136 4.66 -6.25 -6.43
C PHE A 136 3.61 -6.95 -5.58
N VAL A 137 3.66 -6.71 -4.28
CA VAL A 137 2.70 -7.19 -3.28
C VAL A 137 2.20 -6.00 -2.47
N SER A 138 0.90 -5.95 -2.21
CA SER A 138 0.29 -5.06 -1.23
C SER A 138 -0.63 -5.86 -0.33
N ALA A 139 -0.42 -5.78 0.97
CA ALA A 139 -1.39 -6.19 1.96
C ALA A 139 -2.09 -4.92 2.49
N CYS A 140 -3.42 -4.92 2.46
CA CYS A 140 -4.22 -3.87 3.06
C CYS A 140 -4.96 -4.44 4.27
N ALA A 141 -4.96 -3.70 5.37
CA ALA A 141 -5.72 -4.02 6.57
C ALA A 141 -6.79 -2.95 6.79
N LEU A 142 -8.02 -3.37 7.11
CA LEU A 142 -9.04 -2.54 7.71
C LEU A 142 -9.25 -3.04 9.13
N VAL A 143 -9.06 -2.16 10.10
CA VAL A 143 -9.35 -2.42 11.52
C VAL A 143 -10.46 -1.48 11.96
N LEU A 144 -11.49 -2.06 12.56
CA LEU A 144 -12.66 -1.36 13.07
C LEU A 144 -12.56 -1.27 14.61
N PRO A 145 -13.05 -0.18 15.23
CA PRO A 145 -13.35 -0.20 16.65
C PRO A 145 -14.33 -1.36 16.94
N GLU A 146 -14.18 -2.04 18.09
CA GLU A 146 -15.01 -3.19 18.46
C GLU A 146 -16.52 -2.89 18.41
N SER A 147 -16.91 -1.69 18.84
CA SER A 147 -18.31 -1.25 18.78
C SER A 147 -18.84 -1.14 17.34
N ALA A 148 -18.00 -0.71 16.41
CA ALA A 148 -18.35 -0.64 14.99
C ALA A 148 -18.45 -2.03 14.36
N ALA A 149 -17.49 -2.90 14.64
CA ALA A 149 -17.47 -4.28 14.18
C ALA A 149 -18.70 -5.06 14.67
N ALA A 150 -19.01 -4.95 15.96
CA ALA A 150 -20.20 -5.57 16.57
C ALA A 150 -21.50 -5.06 15.94
N LYS A 151 -21.61 -3.76 15.65
CA LYS A 151 -22.80 -3.17 15.02
C LYS A 151 -22.99 -3.66 13.59
N LEU A 152 -21.89 -3.90 12.86
CA LEU A 152 -21.91 -4.43 11.49
C LEU A 152 -22.06 -5.96 11.45
N GLY A 153 -21.75 -6.66 12.54
CA GLY A 153 -21.73 -8.12 12.59
C GLY A 153 -20.57 -8.72 11.76
N VAL A 154 -19.42 -8.03 11.73
CA VAL A 154 -18.22 -8.43 10.99
C VAL A 154 -17.02 -8.54 11.94
N ASP A 155 -15.95 -9.16 11.47
CA ASP A 155 -14.68 -9.20 12.20
C ASP A 155 -14.10 -7.78 12.34
N ALA A 156 -13.53 -7.49 13.51
CA ALA A 156 -12.89 -6.21 13.77
C ALA A 156 -11.65 -5.97 12.92
N GLU A 157 -11.03 -7.03 12.41
CA GLU A 157 -9.83 -6.97 11.61
C GLU A 157 -10.00 -7.75 10.31
N THR A 158 -9.74 -7.12 9.21
CA THR A 158 -9.76 -7.74 7.88
C THR A 158 -8.46 -7.41 7.15
N THR A 159 -7.81 -8.43 6.62
CA THR A 159 -6.65 -8.27 5.75
C THR A 159 -6.94 -8.83 4.37
N VAL A 160 -6.47 -8.13 3.35
CA VAL A 160 -6.57 -8.54 1.96
C VAL A 160 -5.21 -8.37 1.28
N ARG A 161 -4.97 -9.15 0.23
CA ARG A 161 -3.71 -9.14 -0.51
C ARG A 161 -3.95 -8.99 -1.99
N GLY A 162 -3.18 -8.11 -2.62
CA GLY A 162 -3.06 -8.01 -4.07
C GLY A 162 -1.63 -8.28 -4.50
N THR A 163 -1.49 -8.95 -5.61
CA THR A 163 -0.20 -9.23 -6.27
C THR A 163 -0.24 -8.78 -7.71
N TRP A 164 0.90 -8.32 -8.20
CA TRP A 164 1.08 -7.92 -9.58
C TRP A 164 2.38 -8.54 -10.10
N ARG A 165 2.26 -9.55 -10.94
CA ARG A 165 3.42 -10.29 -11.46
C ARG A 165 4.03 -9.59 -12.66
N GLY A 166 5.33 -9.82 -12.85
CA GLY A 166 6.08 -9.23 -13.94
C GLY A 166 7.55 -9.65 -13.91
N THR A 167 8.37 -8.84 -14.57
CA THR A 167 9.80 -9.06 -14.74
C THR A 167 10.59 -7.86 -14.23
N LEU A 168 11.70 -8.12 -13.53
CA LEU A 168 12.65 -7.10 -13.13
C LEU A 168 13.51 -6.69 -14.33
N LEU A 169 13.45 -5.43 -14.72
CA LEU A 169 14.23 -4.85 -15.79
C LEU A 169 15.72 -4.74 -15.43
N ARG A 170 16.58 -4.60 -16.44
CA ARG A 170 18.04 -4.39 -16.26
C ARG A 170 18.43 -2.94 -16.07
N GLN A 171 17.52 -2.03 -16.39
CA GLN A 171 17.72 -0.58 -16.24
C GLN A 171 16.37 0.10 -16.04
N PRO A 172 16.35 1.25 -15.36
CA PRO A 172 15.12 2.01 -15.15
C PRO A 172 14.51 2.51 -16.46
N ARG A 173 13.17 2.50 -16.53
CA ARG A 173 12.39 3.11 -17.62
C ARG A 173 11.16 3.82 -17.02
N GLY A 174 10.82 4.98 -17.60
CA GLY A 174 9.68 5.79 -17.17
C GLY A 174 9.97 6.64 -15.94
N GLU A 175 9.07 7.57 -15.65
CA GLU A 175 9.23 8.58 -14.60
C GLU A 175 8.02 8.64 -13.65
N ASN A 176 6.93 7.92 -13.96
CA ASN A 176 5.73 7.91 -13.13
C ASN A 176 5.91 6.98 -11.91
N GLY A 177 5.04 7.18 -10.92
CA GLY A 177 5.01 6.31 -9.75
C GLY A 177 6.07 6.63 -8.70
N PHE A 178 6.62 5.61 -8.04
CA PHE A 178 7.64 5.70 -6.98
C PHE A 178 8.26 4.32 -6.70
N GLY A 179 9.32 4.32 -5.91
CA GLY A 179 9.99 3.08 -5.51
C GLY A 179 10.58 2.32 -6.71
N TYR A 180 10.18 1.08 -6.84
CA TYR A 180 10.70 0.17 -7.89
C TYR A 180 9.90 0.20 -9.21
N ASP A 181 8.96 1.12 -9.37
CA ASP A 181 8.16 1.23 -10.60
C ASP A 181 9.00 1.28 -11.88
N PRO A 182 10.13 2.03 -11.94
CA PRO A 182 10.95 2.08 -13.14
C PRO A 182 11.63 0.75 -13.49
N LEU A 183 11.76 -0.17 -12.55
CA LEU A 183 12.41 -1.46 -12.74
C LEU A 183 11.45 -2.63 -12.97
N PHE A 184 10.15 -2.41 -12.95
CA PHE A 184 9.16 -3.47 -13.02
C PHE A 184 8.35 -3.40 -14.31
N GLU A 185 8.44 -4.45 -15.13
CA GLU A 185 7.63 -4.66 -16.31
C GLU A 185 6.51 -5.65 -15.99
N PRO A 186 5.24 -5.20 -15.94
CA PRO A 186 4.11 -6.08 -15.66
C PRO A 186 3.86 -7.10 -16.80
N GLU A 187 3.37 -8.30 -16.44
CA GLU A 187 2.99 -9.31 -17.45
C GLU A 187 1.87 -8.83 -18.38
N GLU A 188 0.95 -7.99 -17.89
CA GLU A 188 -0.19 -7.47 -18.64
C GLU A 188 0.21 -6.35 -19.63
N THR A 189 1.39 -5.73 -19.45
CA THR A 189 1.83 -4.61 -20.28
C THR A 189 3.24 -4.81 -20.80
N PRO A 190 3.50 -5.90 -21.57
CA PRO A 190 4.84 -6.23 -22.05
C PRO A 190 5.45 -5.08 -22.85
N GLY A 191 6.73 -4.84 -22.61
CA GLY A 191 7.48 -3.74 -23.25
C GLY A 191 7.34 -2.40 -22.56
N ARG A 192 6.54 -2.27 -21.50
CA ARG A 192 6.42 -1.04 -20.68
C ARG A 192 6.69 -1.33 -19.20
N SER A 193 7.47 -0.47 -18.55
CA SER A 193 7.57 -0.51 -17.10
C SER A 193 6.30 0.04 -16.44
N SER A 194 6.08 -0.27 -15.17
CA SER A 194 4.98 0.31 -14.41
C SER A 194 5.09 1.84 -14.23
N ALA A 195 6.30 2.39 -14.40
CA ALA A 195 6.52 3.84 -14.43
C ALA A 195 6.21 4.50 -15.79
N GLU A 196 5.89 3.73 -16.81
CA GLU A 196 5.44 4.22 -18.12
C GLU A 196 3.91 4.15 -18.29
N LEU A 197 3.19 3.66 -17.27
CA LEU A 197 1.73 3.59 -17.28
C LEU A 197 1.10 4.89 -16.76
N ALA A 198 -0.08 5.21 -17.30
CA ALA A 198 -0.92 6.27 -16.73
C ALA A 198 -1.46 5.84 -15.35
N ALA A 199 -1.81 6.81 -14.51
CA ALA A 199 -2.25 6.53 -13.14
C ALA A 199 -3.48 5.60 -13.09
N GLU A 200 -4.48 5.86 -13.93
CA GLU A 200 -5.72 5.09 -13.99
C GLU A 200 -5.48 3.67 -14.51
N GLU A 201 -4.59 3.51 -15.51
CA GLU A 201 -4.18 2.20 -16.03
C GLU A 201 -3.46 1.40 -14.94
N LYS A 202 -2.55 2.04 -14.22
CA LYS A 202 -1.82 1.41 -13.13
C LYS A 202 -2.73 1.02 -11.97
N ASP A 203 -3.70 1.87 -11.58
CA ASP A 203 -4.65 1.58 -10.50
C ASP A 203 -5.51 0.34 -10.81
N ALA A 204 -5.90 0.16 -12.08
CA ALA A 204 -6.69 -0.99 -12.50
C ALA A 204 -5.91 -2.32 -12.44
N LEU A 205 -4.60 -2.30 -12.67
CA LEU A 205 -3.75 -3.49 -12.80
C LEU A 205 -2.95 -3.79 -11.54
N SER A 206 -2.62 -2.76 -10.76
CA SER A 206 -1.61 -2.86 -9.70
C SER A 206 -2.03 -3.75 -8.52
N HIS A 207 -1.01 -4.23 -7.82
CA HIS A 207 -1.14 -4.96 -6.56
C HIS A 207 -2.02 -4.22 -5.54
N ARG A 208 -1.82 -2.89 -5.39
CA ARG A 208 -2.60 -2.09 -4.45
C ARG A 208 -4.02 -1.88 -4.91
N GLY A 209 -4.24 -1.61 -6.19
CA GLY A 209 -5.59 -1.53 -6.76
C GLY A 209 -6.38 -2.82 -6.51
N ARG A 210 -5.75 -3.98 -6.78
CA ARG A 210 -6.35 -5.31 -6.53
C ARG A 210 -6.63 -5.57 -5.04
N ALA A 211 -5.75 -5.15 -4.14
CA ALA A 211 -5.98 -5.28 -2.70
C ALA A 211 -7.12 -4.37 -2.23
N LEU A 212 -7.09 -3.07 -2.60
CA LEU A 212 -8.10 -2.11 -2.20
C LEU A 212 -9.50 -2.48 -2.70
N GLN A 213 -9.63 -3.01 -3.92
CA GLN A 213 -10.91 -3.49 -4.45
C GLN A 213 -11.56 -4.57 -3.57
N GLN A 214 -10.77 -5.41 -2.91
CA GLN A 214 -11.28 -6.44 -1.99
C GLN A 214 -11.84 -5.83 -0.68
N LEU A 215 -11.42 -4.62 -0.29
CA LEU A 215 -11.98 -3.92 0.87
C LEU A 215 -13.27 -3.15 0.53
N VAL A 216 -13.56 -2.89 -0.74
CA VAL A 216 -14.72 -2.10 -1.17
C VAL A 216 -16.05 -2.61 -0.58
N PRO A 217 -16.37 -3.92 -0.56
CA PRO A 217 -17.63 -4.40 0.01
C PRO A 217 -17.79 -3.98 1.47
N LEU A 218 -16.75 -4.17 2.29
CA LEU A 218 -16.79 -3.84 3.72
C LEU A 218 -16.83 -2.32 3.96
N LEU A 219 -16.11 -1.54 3.16
CA LEU A 219 -16.16 -0.07 3.21
C LEU A 219 -17.55 0.45 2.81
N ARG A 220 -18.22 -0.21 1.86
CA ARG A 220 -19.61 0.12 1.48
C ARG A 220 -20.59 -0.19 2.61
N GLU A 221 -20.47 -1.32 3.29
CA GLU A 221 -21.26 -1.65 4.48
C GLU A 221 -21.04 -0.64 5.59
N LEU A 222 -19.78 -0.27 5.84
CA LEU A 222 -19.41 0.74 6.82
C LEU A 222 -20.06 2.11 6.48
N ALA A 223 -20.02 2.53 5.22
CA ALA A 223 -20.68 3.75 4.75
C ALA A 223 -22.19 3.70 4.97
N ALA A 224 -22.84 2.57 4.64
CA ALA A 224 -24.28 2.38 4.77
C ALA A 224 -24.73 2.31 6.24
N SER A 225 -23.90 1.80 7.13
CA SER A 225 -24.24 1.62 8.55
C SER A 225 -24.31 2.92 9.34
N ARG A 226 -23.76 4.03 8.78
CA ARG A 226 -23.72 5.35 9.44
C ARG A 226 -23.13 5.29 10.86
N VAL A 227 -22.14 4.43 11.04
CA VAL A 227 -21.45 4.32 12.33
C VAL A 227 -20.65 5.59 12.56
N THR A 228 -21.22 6.55 13.28
CA THR A 228 -20.46 7.65 13.86
C THR A 228 -19.70 7.09 15.04
N VAL A 229 -18.37 7.07 14.97
CA VAL A 229 -17.51 6.74 16.10
C VAL A 229 -17.35 8.02 16.92
N GLY A 230 -17.87 8.01 18.14
CA GLY A 230 -17.71 9.08 19.13
C GLY A 230 -19.01 9.73 19.57
N ASP A 231 -19.60 9.17 20.61
CA ASP A 231 -20.20 9.86 21.74
C ASP A 231 -19.68 9.18 23.01
#